data_bf32b6485663299eb7805a2286f70eb4
#
_entry.id   bf32b6485663299eb7805a2286f70eb4
#
_cell.length_a   1.000
_cell.length_b   1.000
_cell.length_c   1.000
_cell.angle_alpha   90.00
_cell.angle_beta   90.00
_cell.angle_gamma   90.00
#
_symmetry.space_group_name_H-M   'P 1'
#
loop_
_entity.id
_entity.type
_entity.pdbx_description
1 polymer ?
#
loop_
_entity_poly.entity_id
_entity_poly.type
_entity_poly.pdbx_seq_one_letter_code
_entity_poly.pdbx_strand_id
1 'polypeptide(L)'
;FSEDISFVPEISNEIYVRFRPSDATNYYSTLVISSDDIGNNININLFGVGTPMIHNYQAFQNQALGYGGGFSQSASQVFNLHDDLSNIQEIKMYLQIDCPSTGCDDWDRFANVKVKDQSTGNWYEIARYITPYWVGTQQLQRGLEFDVTDFKMLLKDSAELRIYIENWTAKADIVSIDFDYIVGTPDYENYAISEVLNLHSNSISGVPYGVAHNVDLEKSILIPNDSESIEFRTIISGWGHATPYDADGRPCAEWCYRTHDIKINGGNTYQHNLGPIGCAANPVSNQSPGNWMPDRAGWCPGMAVPVRMNTLDTSFSGSTISFEYDFEDWTSDGAGG
;
A
#
# COMPACT_ATOMS: atom_id res chain seq x y z
N PHE A 1 18.25 16.73 -31.80
CA PHE A 1 19.50 17.54 -31.82
C PHE A 1 20.23 17.25 -33.12
N SER A 2 20.52 18.26 -33.94
CA SER A 2 21.50 18.20 -35.02
C SER A 2 22.58 19.20 -34.67
N GLU A 3 23.72 18.73 -34.23
CA GLU A 3 24.95 19.56 -34.22
C GLU A 3 25.88 19.01 -35.31
N ASP A 4 26.27 19.88 -36.23
CA ASP A 4 27.27 19.56 -37.21
C ASP A 4 28.66 19.71 -36.57
N ILE A 5 29.33 18.60 -36.35
CA ILE A 5 30.69 18.57 -35.81
C ILE A 5 31.66 18.36 -36.97
N SER A 6 32.57 19.29 -37.18
CA SER A 6 33.63 19.17 -38.17
C SER A 6 34.86 18.48 -37.57
N PHE A 7 35.37 17.45 -38.23
CA PHE A 7 36.58 16.73 -37.84
C PHE A 7 37.81 17.17 -38.65
N VAL A 8 38.96 17.20 -37.99
CA VAL A 8 40.25 17.43 -38.65
C VAL A 8 40.75 16.09 -39.19
N PRO A 9 41.14 16.00 -40.50
CA PRO A 9 41.70 14.78 -41.07
C PRO A 9 42.97 14.32 -40.32
N GLU A 10 43.16 12.99 -40.23
CA GLU A 10 44.34 12.31 -39.65
C GLU A 10 44.47 12.38 -38.11
N ILE A 11 43.48 12.87 -37.39
CA ILE A 11 43.48 12.86 -35.92
C ILE A 11 42.34 11.95 -35.42
N SER A 12 42.66 11.11 -34.45
CA SER A 12 41.62 10.36 -33.71
C SER A 12 40.79 11.35 -32.88
N ASN A 13 39.49 11.39 -33.14
CA ASN A 13 38.54 12.23 -32.39
C ASN A 13 37.62 11.35 -31.55
N GLU A 14 37.34 11.79 -30.33
CA GLU A 14 36.36 11.15 -29.43
C GLU A 14 35.06 11.95 -29.44
N ILE A 15 33.95 11.27 -29.65
CA ILE A 15 32.60 11.84 -29.55
C ILE A 15 31.99 11.38 -28.27
N TYR A 16 31.64 12.32 -27.38
CA TYR A 16 30.95 12.04 -26.12
C TYR A 16 29.46 12.25 -26.30
N VAL A 17 28.70 11.20 -26.17
CA VAL A 17 27.23 11.25 -26.18
C VAL A 17 26.72 11.26 -24.73
N ARG A 18 25.99 12.29 -24.34
CA ARG A 18 25.37 12.38 -23.02
C ARG A 18 23.91 12.01 -23.13
N PHE A 19 23.51 10.98 -22.38
CA PHE A 19 22.12 10.57 -22.22
C PHE A 19 21.48 11.34 -21.06
N ARG A 20 20.35 12.00 -21.33
CA ARG A 20 19.55 12.71 -20.33
C ARG A 20 18.07 12.37 -20.56
N PRO A 21 17.56 11.28 -19.97
CA PRO A 21 16.17 10.91 -20.10
C PRO A 21 15.25 11.92 -19.39
N SER A 22 14.10 12.21 -19.98
CA SER A 22 13.01 12.97 -19.35
C SER A 22 12.04 12.04 -18.61
N ASP A 23 11.99 10.78 -19.03
CA ASP A 23 11.00 9.82 -18.54
C ASP A 23 11.63 8.45 -18.32
N ALA A 24 10.97 7.61 -17.52
CA ALA A 24 11.36 6.24 -17.25
C ALA A 24 10.93 5.30 -18.39
N THR A 25 11.59 5.41 -19.54
CA THR A 25 11.28 4.61 -20.73
C THR A 25 12.54 4.22 -21.49
N ASN A 26 12.38 3.37 -22.48
CA ASN A 26 13.44 3.02 -23.40
C ASN A 26 13.58 4.09 -24.47
N TYR A 27 14.79 4.58 -24.65
CA TYR A 27 15.12 5.56 -25.67
C TYR A 27 15.97 4.90 -26.75
N TYR A 28 15.62 5.18 -27.99
CA TYR A 28 16.35 4.73 -29.17
C TYR A 28 16.69 5.95 -30.03
N SER A 29 17.91 6.02 -30.48
CA SER A 29 18.38 7.06 -31.40
C SER A 29 19.47 6.51 -32.30
N THR A 30 19.78 7.21 -33.38
CA THR A 30 20.87 6.85 -34.25
C THR A 30 21.81 8.07 -34.39
N LEU A 31 23.07 7.87 -34.03
CA LEU A 31 24.11 8.84 -34.38
C LEU A 31 24.56 8.56 -35.82
N VAL A 32 24.39 9.55 -36.68
CA VAL A 32 24.79 9.46 -38.09
C VAL A 32 26.07 10.26 -38.28
N ILE A 33 27.14 9.60 -38.72
CA ILE A 33 28.39 10.23 -39.09
C ILE A 33 28.45 10.23 -40.60
N SER A 34 28.47 11.40 -41.21
CA SER A 34 28.61 11.60 -42.65
C SER A 34 29.95 12.26 -42.98
N SER A 35 30.53 11.92 -44.12
CA SER A 35 31.74 12.52 -44.66
C SER A 35 31.62 12.61 -46.16
N ASP A 36 32.14 13.69 -46.73
CA ASP A 36 32.17 13.92 -48.18
C ASP A 36 33.07 12.90 -48.89
N ASP A 37 34.03 12.31 -48.17
CA ASP A 37 35.01 11.35 -48.70
C ASP A 37 34.55 9.88 -48.57
N ILE A 38 33.58 9.59 -47.69
CA ILE A 38 33.05 8.24 -47.49
C ILE A 38 31.64 8.20 -48.09
N GLY A 39 31.47 7.60 -49.25
CA GLY A 39 30.21 7.62 -49.98
C GLY A 39 28.99 6.99 -49.23
N ASN A 40 29.13 6.62 -47.97
CA ASN A 40 28.06 6.09 -47.10
C ASN A 40 28.19 6.65 -45.68
N ASN A 41 27.06 6.98 -45.10
CA ASN A 41 26.98 7.38 -43.68
C ASN A 41 27.27 6.18 -42.75
N ILE A 42 27.98 6.45 -41.67
CA ILE A 42 28.13 5.49 -40.56
C ILE A 42 26.99 5.73 -39.58
N ASN A 43 26.17 4.72 -39.36
CA ASN A 43 25.06 4.77 -38.43
C ASN A 43 25.43 3.97 -37.17
N ILE A 44 25.39 4.64 -36.02
CA ILE A 44 25.59 4.03 -34.71
C ILE A 44 24.28 4.08 -33.96
N ASN A 45 23.66 2.92 -33.72
CA ASN A 45 22.45 2.84 -32.96
C ASN A 45 22.75 3.03 -31.46
N LEU A 46 22.09 3.99 -30.86
CA LEU A 46 22.19 4.31 -29.45
C LEU A 46 20.95 3.77 -28.74
N PHE A 47 21.15 3.17 -27.59
CA PHE A 47 20.10 2.71 -26.69
C PHE A 47 20.37 3.24 -25.29
N GLY A 48 19.34 3.74 -24.63
CA GLY A 48 19.38 4.16 -23.24
C GLY A 48 18.09 3.83 -22.52
N VAL A 49 18.19 3.53 -21.25
CA VAL A 49 17.04 3.32 -20.36
C VAL A 49 16.98 4.48 -19.40
N GLY A 50 15.86 5.21 -19.41
CA GLY A 50 15.55 6.18 -18.38
C GLY A 50 15.13 5.46 -17.10
N THR A 51 15.70 5.85 -15.97
CA THR A 51 15.20 5.47 -14.65
C THR A 51 14.50 6.67 -14.04
N PRO A 52 13.37 6.50 -13.34
CA PRO A 52 12.70 7.61 -12.69
C PRO A 52 13.63 8.24 -11.66
N MET A 53 13.59 9.54 -11.55
CA MET A 53 14.18 10.24 -10.41
C MET A 53 13.30 9.97 -9.20
N ILE A 54 13.91 9.68 -8.05
CA ILE A 54 13.21 9.37 -6.81
C ILE A 54 13.66 10.36 -5.75
N HIS A 55 12.68 10.95 -5.05
CA HIS A 55 12.91 11.72 -3.85
C HIS A 55 12.52 10.86 -2.65
N ASN A 56 13.51 10.49 -1.83
CA ASN A 56 13.27 9.66 -0.64
C ASN A 56 13.13 10.54 0.60
N TYR A 57 12.12 10.24 1.43
CA TYR A 57 11.84 10.92 2.69
C TYR A 57 11.68 9.89 3.81
N GLN A 58 12.55 9.98 4.81
CA GLN A 58 12.43 9.15 5.98
C GLN A 58 11.43 9.74 6.96
N ALA A 59 10.44 8.94 7.36
CA ALA A 59 9.48 9.28 8.39
C ALA A 59 9.89 8.65 9.73
N PHE A 60 9.18 7.64 10.20
CA PHE A 60 9.55 6.98 11.44
C PHE A 60 10.90 6.28 11.33
N GLN A 61 11.71 6.37 12.37
CA GLN A 61 13.01 5.74 12.46
C GLN A 61 13.15 5.03 13.80
N ASN A 62 13.22 3.70 13.76
CA ASN A 62 13.37 2.84 14.94
C ASN A 62 12.32 3.14 16.03
N GLN A 63 11.07 3.39 15.64
CA GLN A 63 9.99 3.64 16.58
C GLN A 63 9.54 2.34 17.22
N ALA A 64 9.73 2.22 18.52
CA ALA A 64 9.28 1.04 19.27
C ALA A 64 7.78 1.14 19.57
N LEU A 65 7.03 0.07 19.26
CA LEU A 65 5.61 -0.10 19.53
C LEU A 65 5.36 -1.39 20.30
N GLY A 66 4.64 -1.30 21.40
CA GLY A 66 4.36 -2.43 22.29
C GLY A 66 3.38 -2.06 23.38
N TYR A 67 3.19 -2.94 24.36
CA TYR A 67 2.26 -2.73 25.46
C TYR A 67 2.93 -2.99 26.81
N GLY A 68 2.83 -2.01 27.72
CA GLY A 68 3.53 -2.09 29.01
C GLY A 68 5.04 -1.85 28.85
N GLY A 69 5.78 -1.92 29.95
CA GLY A 69 7.24 -1.72 29.95
C GLY A 69 7.72 -0.34 29.46
N GLY A 70 6.84 0.64 29.40
CA GLY A 70 7.14 1.98 28.87
C GLY A 70 6.82 2.17 27.39
N PHE A 71 6.30 1.14 26.71
CA PHE A 71 5.88 1.19 25.32
C PHE A 71 4.42 1.59 25.15
N SER A 72 4.10 2.16 24.00
CA SER A 72 2.75 2.42 23.51
C SER A 72 2.50 1.63 22.23
N GLN A 73 1.25 1.19 22.02
CA GLN A 73 0.83 0.53 20.78
C GLN A 73 0.79 1.49 19.58
N SER A 74 0.88 2.79 19.80
CA SER A 74 0.84 3.77 18.72
C SER A 74 1.84 4.90 18.93
N ALA A 75 2.29 5.49 17.82
CA ALA A 75 3.04 6.72 17.79
C ALA A 75 2.48 7.63 16.68
N SER A 76 2.44 8.94 16.93
CA SER A 76 2.06 9.94 15.93
C SER A 76 3.12 11.03 15.89
N GLN A 77 3.47 11.44 14.66
CA GLN A 77 4.46 12.49 14.45
C GLN A 77 4.19 13.22 13.13
N VAL A 78 4.61 14.49 13.06
CA VAL A 78 4.57 15.30 11.86
C VAL A 78 5.91 15.18 11.14
N PHE A 79 5.85 14.94 9.81
CA PHE A 79 7.01 14.82 8.94
C PHE A 79 6.93 15.83 7.80
N ASN A 80 8.08 16.37 7.40
CA ASN A 80 8.19 17.19 6.20
C ASN A 80 8.45 16.24 5.02
N LEU A 81 7.48 16.14 4.13
CA LEU A 81 7.52 15.32 2.93
C LEU A 81 7.73 16.19 1.68
N HIS A 82 7.57 15.60 0.50
CA HIS A 82 7.73 16.33 -0.76
C HIS A 82 6.63 17.38 -0.93
N ASP A 83 6.99 18.58 -1.39
CA ASP A 83 6.08 19.73 -1.47
C ASP A 83 5.46 19.92 -2.88
N ASP A 84 6.21 19.65 -3.95
CA ASP A 84 5.75 19.79 -5.33
C ASP A 84 5.32 18.45 -5.94
N LEU A 85 4.01 18.21 -5.98
CA LEU A 85 3.44 16.98 -6.52
C LEU A 85 3.13 17.04 -8.03
N SER A 86 3.43 18.14 -8.69
CA SER A 86 3.05 18.37 -10.10
C SER A 86 3.68 17.36 -11.08
N ASN A 87 4.81 16.79 -10.70
CA ASN A 87 5.58 15.82 -11.47
C ASN A 87 5.80 14.49 -10.70
N ILE A 88 5.00 14.21 -9.69
CA ILE A 88 5.07 12.95 -8.97
C ILE A 88 4.02 11.99 -9.52
N GLN A 89 4.49 10.93 -10.15
CA GLN A 89 3.66 9.88 -10.72
C GLN A 89 3.16 8.91 -9.66
N GLU A 90 4.04 8.50 -8.74
CA GLU A 90 3.75 7.45 -7.78
C GLU A 90 4.40 7.77 -6.43
N ILE A 91 3.74 7.38 -5.33
CA ILE A 91 4.31 7.44 -3.98
C ILE A 91 4.29 6.03 -3.40
N LYS A 92 5.49 5.49 -3.14
CA LYS A 92 5.67 4.22 -2.45
C LYS A 92 6.09 4.42 -1.02
N MET A 93 5.45 3.71 -0.11
CA MET A 93 5.84 3.64 1.29
C MET A 93 6.48 2.28 1.57
N TYR A 94 7.61 2.30 2.25
CA TYR A 94 8.33 1.12 2.71
C TYR A 94 8.31 1.08 4.23
N LEU A 95 7.92 -0.06 4.78
CA LEU A 95 7.81 -0.27 6.22
C LEU A 95 8.65 -1.46 6.65
N GLN A 96 9.64 -1.21 7.47
CA GLN A 96 10.50 -2.23 8.05
C GLN A 96 10.18 -2.45 9.52
N ILE A 97 10.16 -3.71 9.92
CA ILE A 97 10.01 -4.13 11.31
C ILE A 97 11.31 -4.80 11.73
N ASP A 98 11.90 -4.30 12.80
CA ASP A 98 13.05 -4.89 13.48
C ASP A 98 12.66 -5.40 14.86
N CYS A 99 13.40 -6.41 15.35
CA CYS A 99 13.21 -6.92 16.69
C CYS A 99 14.17 -6.24 17.67
N PRO A 100 13.70 -5.87 18.86
CA PRO A 100 14.60 -5.46 19.92
C PRO A 100 15.48 -6.65 20.39
N SER A 101 16.50 -6.38 21.20
CA SER A 101 17.38 -7.41 21.76
C SER A 101 16.67 -8.47 22.60
N THR A 102 15.44 -8.16 23.07
CA THR A 102 14.54 -9.07 23.79
C THR A 102 13.73 -9.99 22.87
N GLY A 103 13.85 -9.85 21.55
CA GLY A 103 13.09 -10.53 20.53
C GLY A 103 11.81 -9.77 20.14
N CYS A 104 11.26 -10.08 18.96
CA CYS A 104 9.95 -9.61 18.52
C CYS A 104 8.80 -10.26 19.29
N ASP A 105 7.58 -9.76 19.10
CA ASP A 105 6.37 -10.41 19.63
C ASP A 105 6.24 -11.85 19.11
N ASP A 106 5.66 -12.67 19.95
CA ASP A 106 5.45 -14.10 19.70
C ASP A 106 4.24 -14.35 18.77
N TRP A 107 3.45 -13.30 18.49
CA TRP A 107 2.19 -13.37 17.77
C TRP A 107 2.18 -12.45 16.54
N ASP A 108 1.38 -12.85 15.57
CA ASP A 108 0.97 -11.99 14.48
C ASP A 108 -0.04 -10.95 14.98
N ARG A 109 0.21 -9.70 14.67
CA ARG A 109 -0.61 -8.58 15.15
C ARG A 109 -1.15 -7.78 13.99
N PHE A 110 -2.40 -7.35 14.13
CA PHE A 110 -2.95 -6.29 13.30
C PHE A 110 -2.12 -5.01 13.46
N ALA A 111 -1.81 -4.39 12.33
CA ALA A 111 -1.06 -3.16 12.32
C ALA A 111 -1.45 -2.27 11.13
N ASN A 112 -1.37 -0.95 11.32
CA ASN A 112 -1.66 -0.01 10.26
C ASN A 112 -0.82 1.27 10.33
N VAL A 113 -0.84 1.98 9.20
CA VAL A 113 -0.33 3.35 9.07
C VAL A 113 -1.48 4.24 8.63
N LYS A 114 -1.64 5.38 9.28
CA LYS A 114 -2.66 6.38 8.94
C LYS A 114 -2.03 7.74 8.68
N VAL A 115 -2.62 8.51 7.78
CA VAL A 115 -2.33 9.92 7.55
C VAL A 115 -3.51 10.77 7.99
N LYS A 116 -3.23 11.94 8.56
CA LYS A 116 -4.26 12.87 8.98
C LYS A 116 -4.54 13.93 7.91
N ASP A 117 -5.78 14.10 7.59
CA ASP A 117 -6.23 15.28 6.87
C ASP A 117 -6.29 16.47 7.84
N GLN A 118 -5.40 17.43 7.65
CA GLN A 118 -5.29 18.61 8.51
C GLN A 118 -6.52 19.54 8.39
N SER A 119 -7.24 19.46 7.28
CA SER A 119 -8.42 20.32 7.04
C SER A 119 -9.65 19.84 7.79
N THR A 120 -9.84 18.52 7.89
CA THR A 120 -11.00 17.89 8.54
C THR A 120 -10.69 17.31 9.92
N GLY A 121 -9.41 17.03 10.19
CA GLY A 121 -8.96 16.30 11.38
C GLY A 121 -9.14 14.78 11.30
N ASN A 122 -9.66 14.26 10.18
CA ASN A 122 -9.88 12.84 9.99
C ASN A 122 -8.57 12.08 9.73
N TRP A 123 -8.55 10.81 10.13
CA TRP A 123 -7.45 9.92 9.90
C TRP A 123 -7.81 8.89 8.82
N TYR A 124 -6.99 8.78 7.79
CA TYR A 124 -7.17 7.81 6.71
C TYR A 124 -6.11 6.70 6.81
N GLU A 125 -6.55 5.45 6.72
CA GLU A 125 -5.66 4.29 6.68
C GLU A 125 -5.02 4.16 5.30
N ILE A 126 -3.70 4.36 5.23
CA ILE A 126 -2.95 4.28 3.98
C ILE A 126 -2.34 2.90 3.75
N ALA A 127 -2.10 2.15 4.82
CA ALA A 127 -1.53 0.82 4.76
C ALA A 127 -2.00 -0.04 5.93
N ARG A 128 -2.18 -1.33 5.69
CA ARG A 128 -2.42 -2.36 6.70
C ARG A 128 -1.48 -3.52 6.48
N TYR A 129 -0.97 -4.05 7.56
CA TYR A 129 -0.12 -5.22 7.56
C TYR A 129 -0.37 -6.07 8.80
N ILE A 130 0.06 -7.33 8.74
CA ILE A 130 0.08 -8.21 9.89
C ILE A 130 1.55 -8.45 10.24
N THR A 131 1.93 -8.27 11.50
CA THR A 131 3.30 -8.51 11.92
C THR A 131 3.66 -9.99 11.78
N PRO A 132 4.93 -10.33 11.48
CA PRO A 132 5.35 -11.71 11.49
C PRO A 132 5.53 -12.23 12.94
N TYR A 133 5.36 -13.53 13.14
CA TYR A 133 5.67 -14.18 14.39
C TYR A 133 7.20 -14.18 14.63
N TRP A 134 7.66 -13.79 15.79
CA TRP A 134 9.02 -13.97 16.30
C TRP A 134 10.14 -13.22 15.57
N VAL A 135 9.92 -12.73 14.40
CA VAL A 135 10.93 -12.12 13.52
C VAL A 135 10.46 -10.75 13.03
N GLY A 136 11.38 -9.97 12.50
CA GLY A 136 11.05 -8.76 11.73
C GLY A 136 11.03 -9.02 10.24
N THR A 137 11.11 -7.95 9.45
CA THR A 137 11.04 -7.99 7.98
C THR A 137 12.42 -7.89 7.30
N GLN A 138 13.51 -8.20 8.01
CA GLN A 138 14.89 -8.04 7.51
C GLN A 138 15.20 -8.88 6.27
N GLN A 139 14.36 -9.90 5.97
CA GLN A 139 14.47 -10.70 4.75
C GLN A 139 14.06 -9.93 3.49
N LEU A 140 13.32 -8.84 3.66
CA LEU A 140 12.93 -7.92 2.60
C LEU A 140 13.95 -6.78 2.52
N GLN A 141 14.35 -6.41 1.32
CA GLN A 141 15.41 -5.41 1.12
C GLN A 141 15.08 -4.06 1.77
N ARG A 142 13.81 -3.64 1.73
CA ARG A 142 13.31 -2.37 2.30
C ARG A 142 12.05 -2.56 3.17
N GLY A 143 11.76 -3.80 3.60
CA GLY A 143 10.53 -4.11 4.32
C GLY A 143 9.32 -4.30 3.42
N LEU A 144 8.12 -4.10 3.97
CA LEU A 144 6.86 -4.21 3.26
C LEU A 144 6.65 -2.96 2.39
N GLU A 145 6.24 -3.15 1.13
CA GLU A 145 5.97 -2.09 0.17
C GLU A 145 4.48 -1.82 0.05
N PHE A 146 4.10 -0.55 -0.02
CA PHE A 146 2.73 -0.08 -0.21
C PHE A 146 2.68 1.02 -1.24
N ASP A 147 1.78 0.91 -2.21
CA ASP A 147 1.38 2.03 -3.05
C ASP A 147 0.40 2.91 -2.26
N VAL A 148 0.79 4.15 -2.05
CA VAL A 148 0.00 5.15 -1.31
C VAL A 148 -0.28 6.39 -2.16
N THR A 149 -0.17 6.27 -3.47
CA THR A 149 -0.36 7.35 -4.45
C THR A 149 -1.72 8.03 -4.33
N ASP A 150 -2.77 7.25 -4.05
CA ASP A 150 -4.13 7.78 -3.85
C ASP A 150 -4.20 8.85 -2.74
N PHE A 151 -3.28 8.77 -1.77
CA PHE A 151 -3.21 9.69 -0.64
C PHE A 151 -2.24 10.86 -0.86
N LYS A 152 -1.74 11.06 -2.07
CA LYS A 152 -0.69 12.06 -2.34
C LYS A 152 -1.05 13.47 -1.86
N MET A 153 -2.33 13.86 -1.91
CA MET A 153 -2.77 15.18 -1.46
C MET A 153 -2.67 15.36 0.06
N LEU A 154 -2.61 14.26 0.82
CA LEU A 154 -2.39 14.24 2.27
C LEU A 154 -0.94 13.97 2.65
N LEU A 155 -0.16 13.39 1.72
CA LEU A 155 1.26 13.05 1.87
C LEU A 155 2.15 14.11 1.23
N LYS A 156 1.93 15.38 1.56
CA LYS A 156 2.73 16.49 1.04
C LYS A 156 3.06 17.49 2.14
N ASP A 157 4.09 18.29 1.92
CA ASP A 157 4.54 19.32 2.86
C ASP A 157 4.70 18.74 4.27
N SER A 158 3.87 19.20 5.20
CA SER A 158 3.85 18.80 6.60
C SER A 158 2.70 17.82 6.83
N ALA A 159 2.98 16.53 6.81
CA ALA A 159 2.01 15.44 7.01
C ALA A 159 2.11 14.83 8.42
N GLU A 160 0.99 14.70 9.11
CA GLU A 160 0.92 13.99 10.40
C GLU A 160 0.58 12.51 10.13
N LEU A 161 1.51 11.62 10.51
CA LEU A 161 1.36 10.18 10.36
C LEU A 161 1.17 9.53 11.73
N ARG A 162 0.39 8.44 11.75
CA ARG A 162 0.26 7.56 12.91
C ARG A 162 0.54 6.14 12.51
N ILE A 163 1.36 5.46 13.29
CA ILE A 163 1.56 4.02 13.24
C ILE A 163 0.92 3.36 14.44
N TYR A 164 0.40 2.14 14.24
CA TYR A 164 -0.25 1.36 15.28
C TYR A 164 0.07 -0.12 15.07
N ILE A 165 0.39 -0.82 16.16
CA ILE A 165 0.47 -2.28 16.22
C ILE A 165 -0.33 -2.74 17.45
N GLU A 166 -1.25 -3.67 17.26
CA GLU A 166 -2.05 -4.25 18.34
C GLU A 166 -1.24 -5.25 19.18
N ASN A 167 -0.05 -4.85 19.58
CA ASN A 167 0.87 -5.62 20.41
C ASN A 167 0.44 -5.51 21.88
N TRP A 168 0.24 -6.64 22.53
CA TRP A 168 -0.19 -6.74 23.93
C TRP A 168 0.94 -7.18 24.87
N THR A 169 2.17 -7.12 24.43
CA THR A 169 3.34 -7.56 25.20
C THR A 169 4.37 -6.43 25.35
N ALA A 170 5.27 -6.62 26.33
CA ALA A 170 6.44 -5.73 26.50
C ALA A 170 7.59 -6.05 25.52
N LYS A 171 7.40 -7.00 24.59
CA LYS A 171 8.28 -7.24 23.45
C LYS A 171 7.81 -6.31 22.34
N ALA A 172 8.47 -5.16 22.20
CA ALA A 172 8.10 -4.18 21.21
C ALA A 172 8.54 -4.59 19.80
N ASP A 173 7.79 -4.17 18.81
CA ASP A 173 8.22 -4.14 17.42
C ASP A 173 8.88 -2.78 17.13
N ILE A 174 9.98 -2.76 16.39
CA ILE A 174 10.71 -1.54 16.06
C ILE A 174 10.42 -1.21 14.60
N VAL A 175 9.67 -0.13 14.36
CA VAL A 175 9.18 0.25 13.03
C VAL A 175 9.98 1.41 12.46
N SER A 176 10.39 1.26 11.20
CA SER A 176 10.93 2.34 10.37
C SER A 176 10.12 2.48 9.09
N ILE A 177 9.86 3.73 8.68
CA ILE A 177 9.08 4.04 7.47
C ILE A 177 9.82 5.07 6.64
N ASP A 178 9.93 4.82 5.34
CA ASP A 178 10.37 5.79 4.36
C ASP A 178 9.42 5.81 3.14
N PHE A 179 9.44 6.94 2.44
CA PHE A 179 8.64 7.19 1.25
C PHE A 179 9.52 7.49 0.06
N ASP A 180 9.22 6.90 -1.08
CA ASP A 180 9.76 7.26 -2.37
C ASP A 180 8.71 8.02 -3.18
N TYR A 181 9.01 9.27 -3.54
CA TYR A 181 8.26 10.06 -4.49
C TYR A 181 8.91 9.89 -5.85
N ILE A 182 8.24 9.18 -6.73
CA ILE A 182 8.73 8.77 -8.04
C ILE A 182 8.32 9.82 -9.07
N VAL A 183 9.30 10.49 -9.66
CA VAL A 183 9.08 11.52 -10.67
C VAL A 183 8.59 10.88 -11.96
N GLY A 184 7.55 11.47 -12.52
CA GLY A 184 6.94 11.08 -13.79
C GLY A 184 5.66 11.88 -14.03
N THR A 185 4.88 11.48 -15.02
CA THR A 185 3.59 12.12 -15.31
C THR A 185 2.51 11.55 -14.41
N PRO A 186 1.90 12.33 -13.51
CA PRO A 186 0.81 11.84 -12.67
C PRO A 186 -0.42 11.50 -13.51
N ASP A 187 -1.14 10.44 -13.13
CA ASP A 187 -2.39 10.05 -13.81
C ASP A 187 -3.48 11.11 -13.63
N TYR A 188 -3.53 11.74 -12.46
CA TYR A 188 -4.48 12.80 -12.12
C TYR A 188 -3.78 13.94 -11.40
N GLU A 189 -4.27 15.17 -11.62
CA GLU A 189 -3.76 16.36 -10.95
C GLU A 189 -4.15 16.40 -9.48
N ASN A 190 -5.41 16.04 -9.18
CA ASN A 190 -5.99 16.10 -7.86
C ASN A 190 -6.64 14.77 -7.46
N TYR A 191 -6.52 14.44 -6.20
CA TYR A 191 -7.16 13.28 -5.58
C TYR A 191 -8.03 13.75 -4.41
N ALA A 192 -9.27 13.26 -4.36
CA ALA A 192 -10.17 13.45 -3.23
C ALA A 192 -10.43 12.10 -2.56
N ILE A 193 -10.33 12.05 -1.24
CA ILE A 193 -10.54 10.84 -0.47
C ILE A 193 -11.70 11.03 0.49
N SER A 194 -12.58 10.04 0.54
CA SER A 194 -13.67 9.96 1.51
C SER A 194 -13.65 8.59 2.17
N GLU A 195 -13.71 8.58 3.50
CA GLU A 195 -13.84 7.34 4.25
C GLU A 195 -15.28 6.84 4.15
N VAL A 196 -15.46 5.65 3.59
CA VAL A 196 -16.75 4.97 3.51
C VAL A 196 -17.03 4.23 4.80
N LEU A 197 -16.15 3.31 5.16
CA LEU A 197 -16.23 2.49 6.36
C LEU A 197 -14.84 2.43 7.01
N ASN A 198 -14.81 2.56 8.33
CA ASN A 198 -13.59 2.38 9.11
C ASN A 198 -13.93 1.51 10.31
N LEU A 199 -13.77 0.23 10.10
CA LEU A 199 -14.09 -0.79 11.09
C LEU A 199 -12.79 -1.35 11.62
N HIS A 200 -12.40 -0.85 12.76
CA HIS A 200 -11.22 -1.29 13.48
C HIS A 200 -11.59 -1.57 14.92
N SER A 201 -10.95 -2.57 15.49
CA SER A 201 -11.17 -3.07 16.84
C SER A 201 -12.51 -3.82 17.04
N ASN A 202 -13.01 -3.87 18.23
CA ASN A 202 -13.92 -4.87 18.78
C ASN A 202 -15.39 -4.72 18.34
N SER A 203 -15.72 -3.82 17.44
CA SER A 203 -17.08 -3.68 16.96
C SER A 203 -17.17 -2.97 15.63
N ILE A 204 -18.07 -3.44 14.82
CA ILE A 204 -18.72 -2.69 13.76
C ILE A 204 -19.82 -1.89 14.42
N SER A 205 -20.12 -0.67 13.97
CA SER A 205 -21.22 0.11 14.53
C SER A 205 -22.54 -0.69 14.48
N GLY A 206 -23.10 -1.00 15.65
CA GLY A 206 -24.29 -1.82 15.79
C GLY A 206 -24.07 -3.34 15.84
N VAL A 207 -22.85 -3.82 15.62
CA VAL A 207 -22.52 -5.25 15.72
C VAL A 207 -21.34 -5.44 16.67
N PRO A 208 -21.58 -5.86 17.92
CA PRO A 208 -20.52 -6.13 18.86
C PRO A 208 -19.60 -7.27 18.39
N TYR A 209 -18.34 -7.16 18.74
CA TYR A 209 -17.33 -8.19 18.50
C TYR A 209 -17.76 -9.56 19.08
N GLY A 210 -17.57 -10.62 18.30
CA GLY A 210 -17.83 -11.99 18.74
C GLY A 210 -19.30 -12.41 18.81
N VAL A 211 -20.23 -11.67 18.22
CA VAL A 211 -21.64 -12.06 18.12
C VAL A 211 -22.04 -12.43 16.70
N ALA A 212 -23.17 -13.12 16.55
CA ALA A 212 -23.76 -13.41 15.26
C ALA A 212 -24.07 -12.11 14.51
N HIS A 213 -23.84 -12.11 13.21
CA HIS A 213 -24.04 -10.95 12.34
C HIS A 213 -24.87 -11.32 11.11
N ASN A 214 -25.91 -10.55 10.88
CA ASN A 214 -26.77 -10.64 9.71
C ASN A 214 -27.25 -9.25 9.26
N VAL A 215 -26.43 -8.24 9.50
CA VAL A 215 -26.74 -6.84 9.16
C VAL A 215 -25.63 -6.30 8.30
N ASP A 216 -25.99 -5.86 7.11
CA ASP A 216 -25.06 -5.24 6.17
C ASP A 216 -24.80 -3.78 6.54
N LEU A 217 -23.67 -3.25 6.03
CA LEU A 217 -23.26 -1.89 6.31
C LEU A 217 -23.66 -0.98 5.16
N GLU A 218 -24.55 -0.05 5.45
CA GLU A 218 -25.06 0.91 4.46
C GLU A 218 -24.54 2.32 4.70
N LYS A 219 -24.27 3.04 3.61
CA LYS A 219 -23.91 4.45 3.65
C LYS A 219 -24.31 5.17 2.36
N SER A 220 -24.84 6.40 2.49
CA SER A 220 -24.99 7.32 1.37
C SER A 220 -23.67 8.05 1.13
N ILE A 221 -23.19 8.05 -0.13
CA ILE A 221 -21.94 8.66 -0.55
C ILE A 221 -22.24 9.67 -1.64
N LEU A 222 -21.84 10.92 -1.43
CA LEU A 222 -21.84 11.94 -2.48
C LEU A 222 -20.54 11.83 -3.28
N ILE A 223 -20.66 11.53 -4.56
CA ILE A 223 -19.53 11.53 -5.49
C ILE A 223 -19.29 12.99 -5.93
N PRO A 224 -18.05 13.49 -5.86
CA PRO A 224 -17.72 14.83 -6.32
C PRO A 224 -18.11 15.05 -7.78
N ASN A 225 -18.46 16.31 -8.12
CA ASN A 225 -18.67 16.70 -9.53
C ASN A 225 -17.35 16.58 -10.30
N ASP A 226 -17.45 16.34 -11.59
CA ASP A 226 -16.31 16.33 -12.52
C ASP A 226 -15.22 15.28 -12.16
N SER A 227 -15.65 14.18 -11.51
CA SER A 227 -14.74 13.06 -11.21
C SER A 227 -14.36 12.34 -12.51
N GLU A 228 -13.07 12.30 -12.83
CA GLU A 228 -12.51 11.60 -13.99
C GLU A 228 -12.28 10.12 -13.74
N SER A 229 -12.10 9.73 -12.48
CA SER A 229 -12.04 8.35 -11.98
C SER A 229 -12.70 8.27 -10.62
N ILE A 230 -13.36 7.15 -10.34
CA ILE A 230 -14.03 6.89 -9.07
C ILE A 230 -13.67 5.46 -8.67
N GLU A 231 -13.03 5.32 -7.51
CA GLU A 231 -12.57 4.01 -7.06
C GLU A 231 -12.91 3.76 -5.60
N PHE A 232 -13.30 2.52 -5.31
CA PHE A 232 -13.36 2.00 -3.95
C PHE A 232 -12.09 1.24 -3.63
N ARG A 233 -11.37 1.71 -2.63
CA ARG A 233 -10.18 1.07 -2.09
C ARG A 233 -10.57 0.34 -0.80
N THR A 234 -10.48 -0.98 -0.81
CA THR A 234 -10.92 -1.82 0.31
C THR A 234 -9.76 -2.65 0.84
N ILE A 235 -9.58 -2.63 2.16
CA ILE A 235 -8.61 -3.46 2.88
C ILE A 235 -9.37 -4.28 3.91
N ILE A 236 -9.24 -5.61 3.85
CA ILE A 236 -9.96 -6.55 4.70
C ILE A 236 -8.98 -7.50 5.36
N SER A 237 -9.03 -7.58 6.68
CA SER A 237 -8.35 -8.61 7.46
C SER A 237 -9.21 -8.93 8.68
N GLY A 238 -9.51 -10.20 8.89
CA GLY A 238 -10.20 -10.68 10.08
C GLY A 238 -9.25 -11.48 10.96
N TRP A 239 -9.52 -11.52 12.25
CA TRP A 239 -8.79 -12.35 13.22
C TRP A 239 -9.69 -12.74 14.39
N GLY A 240 -9.22 -13.67 15.21
CA GLY A 240 -9.87 -14.03 16.45
C GLY A 240 -10.28 -15.49 16.53
N HIS A 241 -11.06 -15.82 17.55
CA HIS A 241 -11.41 -17.20 17.92
C HIS A 241 -12.90 -17.53 17.79
N ALA A 242 -13.67 -16.65 17.14
CA ALA A 242 -15.11 -16.88 17.00
C ALA A 242 -15.43 -18.07 16.08
N THR A 243 -16.43 -18.86 16.51
CA THR A 243 -17.00 -19.94 15.70
C THR A 243 -17.83 -19.39 14.53
N PRO A 244 -18.18 -20.21 13.52
CA PRO A 244 -17.91 -21.64 13.42
C PRO A 244 -16.42 -21.96 13.21
N TYR A 245 -16.11 -23.24 13.09
CA TYR A 245 -14.77 -23.72 12.74
C TYR A 245 -14.73 -24.21 11.29
N ASP A 246 -13.56 -24.09 10.65
CA ASP A 246 -13.30 -24.68 9.35
C ASP A 246 -13.14 -26.23 9.45
N ALA A 247 -12.89 -26.89 8.31
CA ALA A 247 -12.72 -28.33 8.24
C ALA A 247 -11.50 -28.85 9.03
N ASP A 248 -10.52 -27.98 9.29
CA ASP A 248 -9.31 -28.32 10.05
C ASP A 248 -9.43 -27.95 11.53
N GLY A 249 -10.62 -27.51 11.97
CA GLY A 249 -10.90 -27.12 13.36
C GLY A 249 -10.35 -25.76 13.77
N ARG A 250 -10.16 -24.85 12.81
CA ARG A 250 -9.67 -23.48 13.05
C ARG A 250 -10.83 -22.48 13.06
N PRO A 251 -10.78 -21.42 13.89
CA PRO A 251 -11.89 -20.46 14.01
C PRO A 251 -12.13 -19.68 12.71
N CYS A 252 -13.38 -19.61 12.28
CA CYS A 252 -13.76 -18.95 11.03
C CYS A 252 -13.49 -17.44 11.00
N ALA A 253 -13.45 -16.78 12.15
CA ALA A 253 -13.09 -15.37 12.23
C ALA A 253 -11.77 -15.04 11.51
N GLU A 254 -10.84 -15.99 11.48
CA GLU A 254 -9.53 -15.84 10.85
C GLU A 254 -9.35 -16.74 9.61
N TRP A 255 -9.96 -17.93 9.62
CA TRP A 255 -9.58 -19.02 8.72
C TRP A 255 -10.61 -19.37 7.66
N CYS A 256 -11.90 -19.04 7.83
CA CYS A 256 -12.89 -19.39 6.84
C CYS A 256 -12.88 -18.42 5.67
N TYR A 257 -12.79 -18.97 4.46
CA TYR A 257 -12.92 -18.18 3.25
C TYR A 257 -14.33 -17.66 3.12
N ARG A 258 -14.45 -16.36 2.88
CA ARG A 258 -15.71 -15.65 2.80
C ARG A 258 -15.79 -14.86 1.51
N THR A 259 -17.01 -14.59 1.10
CA THR A 259 -17.31 -13.69 0.00
C THR A 259 -18.09 -12.50 0.56
N HIS A 260 -17.61 -11.31 0.24
CA HIS A 260 -18.29 -10.06 0.53
C HIS A 260 -18.67 -9.38 -0.77
N ASP A 261 -19.85 -8.77 -0.83
CA ASP A 261 -20.30 -8.04 -2.00
C ASP A 261 -20.38 -6.53 -1.71
N ILE A 262 -20.03 -5.72 -2.69
CA ILE A 262 -20.35 -4.29 -2.68
C ILE A 262 -21.55 -4.10 -3.59
N LYS A 263 -22.62 -3.54 -3.03
CA LYS A 263 -23.82 -3.16 -3.79
C LYS A 263 -23.90 -1.65 -3.91
N ILE A 264 -24.14 -1.19 -5.14
CA ILE A 264 -24.36 0.21 -5.44
C ILE A 264 -25.79 0.39 -5.92
N ASN A 265 -26.55 1.25 -5.23
CA ASN A 265 -27.97 1.50 -5.50
C ASN A 265 -28.81 0.21 -5.53
N GLY A 266 -28.50 -0.73 -4.64
CA GLY A 266 -29.19 -2.01 -4.50
C GLY A 266 -28.83 -3.08 -5.55
N GLY A 267 -27.89 -2.82 -6.44
CA GLY A 267 -27.37 -3.80 -7.40
C GLY A 267 -26.03 -4.35 -6.98
N ASN A 268 -25.83 -5.68 -7.07
CA ASN A 268 -24.50 -6.29 -6.86
C ASN A 268 -23.54 -5.76 -7.91
N THR A 269 -22.46 -5.13 -7.45
CA THR A 269 -21.52 -4.45 -8.32
C THR A 269 -20.16 -5.11 -8.30
N TYR A 270 -19.61 -5.42 -7.11
CA TYR A 270 -18.29 -6.04 -6.96
C TYR A 270 -18.34 -7.14 -5.92
N GLN A 271 -17.48 -8.14 -6.09
CA GLN A 271 -17.35 -9.25 -5.16
C GLN A 271 -15.91 -9.39 -4.68
N HIS A 272 -15.72 -9.50 -3.38
CA HIS A 272 -14.44 -9.74 -2.73
C HIS A 272 -14.38 -11.16 -2.18
N ASN A 273 -13.58 -12.01 -2.82
CA ASN A 273 -13.28 -13.34 -2.32
C ASN A 273 -12.11 -13.27 -1.34
N LEU A 274 -12.35 -13.63 -0.09
CA LEU A 274 -11.33 -13.70 0.96
C LEU A 274 -10.80 -15.14 1.01
N GLY A 275 -10.06 -15.51 -0.01
CA GLY A 275 -9.46 -16.84 -0.14
C GLY A 275 -7.96 -16.84 0.15
N PRO A 276 -7.28 -17.97 -0.14
CA PRO A 276 -5.85 -18.13 0.06
C PRO A 276 -5.05 -17.17 -0.81
N ILE A 277 -3.98 -16.59 -0.24
CA ILE A 277 -3.06 -15.71 -0.96
C ILE A 277 -1.63 -16.25 -1.02
N GLY A 278 -1.39 -17.47 -0.51
CA GLY A 278 -0.12 -18.15 -0.61
C GLY A 278 0.82 -17.91 0.57
N CYS A 279 0.34 -17.99 1.80
CA CYS A 279 1.13 -17.74 3.01
C CYS A 279 2.39 -18.61 3.10
N ALA A 280 2.37 -19.85 2.63
CA ALA A 280 3.54 -20.73 2.63
C ALA A 280 4.71 -20.22 1.74
N ALA A 281 4.40 -19.36 0.74
CA ALA A 281 5.38 -18.72 -0.13
C ALA A 281 5.76 -17.30 0.34
N ASN A 282 5.35 -16.90 1.56
CA ASN A 282 5.64 -15.61 2.14
C ASN A 282 7.15 -15.33 2.16
N PRO A 283 7.61 -14.19 1.62
CA PRO A 283 9.04 -13.84 1.62
C PRO A 283 9.59 -13.62 3.02
N VAL A 284 8.77 -13.27 4.01
CA VAL A 284 9.16 -13.29 5.42
C VAL A 284 8.97 -14.72 5.94
N SER A 285 10.00 -15.52 5.81
CA SER A 285 10.06 -16.92 6.28
C SER A 285 10.61 -17.03 7.71
N ASN A 286 10.75 -18.27 8.21
CA ASN A 286 11.33 -18.56 9.55
C ASN A 286 10.53 -17.98 10.71
N GLN A 287 9.24 -17.83 10.57
CA GLN A 287 8.33 -17.38 11.62
C GLN A 287 7.94 -18.51 12.60
N SER A 288 8.76 -19.57 12.68
CA SER A 288 8.53 -20.69 13.62
C SER A 288 8.90 -20.32 15.05
N PRO A 289 8.12 -20.80 16.06
CA PRO A 289 7.04 -21.80 15.96
C PRO A 289 5.65 -21.24 15.60
N GLY A 290 5.56 -20.03 15.08
CA GLY A 290 4.29 -19.41 14.69
C GLY A 290 3.55 -20.18 13.60
N ASN A 291 2.22 -20.09 13.59
CA ASN A 291 1.37 -20.76 12.63
C ASN A 291 1.17 -19.88 11.38
N TRP A 292 2.24 -19.65 10.63
CA TRP A 292 2.28 -18.66 9.53
C TRP A 292 2.04 -19.23 8.13
N MET A 293 2.33 -20.54 7.91
CA MET A 293 2.26 -21.14 6.56
C MET A 293 0.83 -21.40 6.05
N PRO A 294 -0.13 -21.82 6.88
CA PRO A 294 -1.50 -22.00 6.41
C PRO A 294 -2.13 -20.66 6.01
N ASP A 295 -2.83 -20.66 4.88
CA ASP A 295 -3.54 -19.48 4.39
C ASP A 295 -4.68 -19.08 5.31
N ARG A 296 -4.82 -17.81 5.56
CA ARG A 296 -5.97 -17.19 6.22
C ARG A 296 -6.93 -16.61 5.19
N ALA A 297 -8.01 -16.04 5.67
CA ALA A 297 -9.02 -15.40 4.85
C ALA A 297 -8.50 -14.09 4.23
N GLY A 298 -7.69 -14.20 3.20
CA GLY A 298 -7.21 -13.10 2.36
C GLY A 298 -6.05 -12.27 2.93
N TRP A 299 -5.31 -12.79 3.90
CA TRP A 299 -4.10 -12.16 4.45
C TRP A 299 -3.11 -13.21 4.98
N CYS A 300 -1.88 -12.80 5.28
CA CYS A 300 -0.86 -13.65 5.87
C CYS A 300 -0.02 -12.89 6.90
N PRO A 301 0.49 -13.57 7.96
CA PRO A 301 1.45 -12.97 8.88
C PRO A 301 2.74 -12.56 8.16
N GLY A 302 3.27 -11.38 8.49
CA GLY A 302 4.48 -10.84 7.88
C GLY A 302 4.28 -10.28 6.48
N MET A 303 3.04 -9.94 6.10
CA MET A 303 2.73 -9.38 4.79
C MET A 303 1.87 -8.12 4.89
N ALA A 304 1.97 -7.29 3.86
CA ALA A 304 0.95 -6.28 3.59
C ALA A 304 -0.40 -6.96 3.34
N VAL A 305 -1.46 -6.44 3.93
CA VAL A 305 -2.82 -6.90 3.63
C VAL A 305 -3.20 -6.41 2.23
N PRO A 306 -3.66 -7.29 1.33
CA PRO A 306 -3.99 -6.91 -0.03
C PRO A 306 -5.03 -5.79 -0.09
N VAL A 307 -4.77 -4.83 -0.96
CA VAL A 307 -5.71 -3.77 -1.32
C VAL A 307 -6.56 -4.25 -2.49
N ARG A 308 -7.87 -4.08 -2.38
CA ARG A 308 -8.82 -4.39 -3.44
C ARG A 308 -9.35 -3.09 -4.02
N MET A 309 -9.08 -2.86 -5.31
CA MET A 309 -9.53 -1.68 -6.04
C MET A 309 -10.73 -2.03 -6.91
N ASN A 310 -11.79 -1.21 -6.86
CA ASN A 310 -12.98 -1.38 -7.66
C ASN A 310 -13.38 -0.06 -8.29
N THR A 311 -13.32 0.02 -9.61
CA THR A 311 -13.62 1.23 -10.37
C THR A 311 -15.13 1.37 -10.61
N LEU A 312 -15.72 2.48 -10.19
CA LEU A 312 -17.11 2.84 -10.46
C LEU A 312 -17.18 3.70 -11.73
N ASP A 313 -18.26 3.54 -12.47
CA ASP A 313 -18.49 4.31 -13.70
C ASP A 313 -18.57 5.82 -13.40
N THR A 314 -17.92 6.62 -14.24
CA THR A 314 -17.87 8.09 -14.08
C THR A 314 -19.22 8.78 -14.30
N SER A 315 -20.22 8.08 -14.84
CA SER A 315 -21.61 8.58 -14.91
C SER A 315 -22.23 8.85 -13.53
N PHE A 316 -21.64 8.32 -12.46
CA PHE A 316 -22.02 8.64 -11.08
C PHE A 316 -21.43 9.96 -10.56
N SER A 317 -20.57 10.63 -11.32
CA SER A 317 -20.01 11.95 -10.96
C SER A 317 -21.15 12.94 -10.64
N GLY A 318 -21.03 13.65 -9.53
CA GLY A 318 -22.03 14.59 -9.03
C GLY A 318 -23.29 13.96 -8.43
N SER A 319 -23.40 12.63 -8.37
CA SER A 319 -24.56 11.95 -7.81
C SER A 319 -24.33 11.46 -6.38
N THR A 320 -25.43 11.21 -5.67
CA THR A 320 -25.40 10.48 -4.41
C THR A 320 -25.75 9.02 -4.68
N ILE A 321 -24.89 8.12 -4.25
CA ILE A 321 -25.10 6.67 -4.34
C ILE A 321 -25.45 6.09 -2.99
N SER A 322 -26.25 5.00 -2.98
CA SER A 322 -26.37 4.11 -1.83
C SER A 322 -25.28 3.05 -1.96
N PHE A 323 -24.38 3.02 -0.98
CA PHE A 323 -23.35 2.01 -0.86
C PHE A 323 -23.76 1.02 0.24
N GLU A 324 -23.67 -0.26 -0.06
CA GLU A 324 -23.89 -1.36 0.89
C GLU A 324 -22.69 -2.31 0.82
N TYR A 325 -22.13 -2.63 1.97
CA TYR A 325 -21.16 -3.70 2.11
C TYR A 325 -21.85 -4.90 2.69
N ASP A 326 -22.10 -5.89 1.86
CA ASP A 326 -22.88 -7.10 2.14
C ASP A 326 -21.93 -8.23 2.57
N PHE A 327 -22.05 -8.63 3.81
CA PHE A 327 -21.32 -9.76 4.37
C PHE A 327 -22.14 -11.03 4.24
N GLU A 328 -21.47 -12.18 4.11
CA GLU A 328 -22.14 -13.44 4.42
C GLU A 328 -22.58 -13.46 5.88
N ASP A 329 -23.82 -13.87 6.13
CA ASP A 329 -24.33 -14.08 7.49
C ASP A 329 -23.46 -15.09 8.24
N TRP A 330 -23.19 -14.82 9.50
CA TRP A 330 -22.51 -15.78 10.34
C TRP A 330 -23.12 -15.89 11.73
N THR A 331 -22.84 -17.01 12.40
CA THR A 331 -23.16 -17.23 13.80
C THR A 331 -21.87 -17.34 14.60
N SER A 332 -21.86 -16.81 15.80
CA SER A 332 -20.73 -16.85 16.71
C SER A 332 -21.18 -17.43 18.07
N ASP A 333 -20.23 -18.07 18.75
CA ASP A 333 -20.42 -18.54 20.15
C ASP A 333 -20.15 -17.44 21.18
N GLY A 334 -19.86 -16.22 20.72
CA GLY A 334 -19.52 -15.09 21.59
C GLY A 334 -18.06 -15.06 22.02
N ALA A 335 -17.21 -16.00 21.58
CA ALA A 335 -15.76 -15.87 21.70
C ALA A 335 -15.25 -14.79 20.74
N GLY A 336 -14.27 -14.01 21.13
CA GLY A 336 -13.81 -12.86 20.35
C GLY A 336 -13.40 -13.22 18.92
N GLY A 337 -13.77 -12.37 17.92
CA GLY A 337 -13.45 -12.54 16.49
C GLY A 337 -14.28 -11.69 15.56
#